data_4de9b58f069de31ee464a578d9ae1787
#
_entry.id   4de9b58f069de31ee464a578d9ae1787
#
_cell.length_a   1.000
_cell.length_b   1.000
_cell.length_c   1.000
_cell.angle_alpha   90.00
_cell.angle_beta   90.00
_cell.angle_gamma   90.00
#
_symmetry.space_group_name_H-M   'P 1'
#
loop_
_entity.id
_entity.type
_entity.pdbx_description
1 polymer ?
#
loop_
_entity_poly.entity_id
_entity_poly.type
_entity_poly.pdbx_seq_one_letter_code
_entity_poly.pdbx_strand_id
1 'polypeptide(L)'
;MVLPKKLAKRYQQIGQTFSCAVSRIDQKVLTLFLTEGHFERHLNRMRNIYKEKHDLLIKEIKKLNSDIQIYGHGAGAHIIVRFPVSDQKEFQKKLRQKGVMIYPLSWYYIEGKPLKEEYILGFTRMKKEAMIKGIEIIGEVLYSK
;
A
#
# COMPACT_ATOMS: atom_id res chain seq x y z
N MET A 1 9.54 16.09 14.88
CA MET A 1 10.87 15.44 14.74
C MET A 1 11.30 14.94 16.11
N VAL A 2 11.68 13.68 16.23
CA VAL A 2 12.21 13.08 17.47
C VAL A 2 13.71 12.89 17.29
N LEU A 3 14.50 13.48 18.16
CA LEU A 3 15.97 13.44 18.12
C LEU A 3 16.55 12.76 19.36
N PRO A 4 17.67 12.01 19.26
CA PRO A 4 18.43 11.57 20.40
C PRO A 4 18.86 12.75 21.29
N LYS A 5 18.94 12.55 22.62
CA LYS A 5 19.17 13.64 23.60
C LYS A 5 20.36 14.54 23.27
N LYS A 6 21.48 13.97 22.78
CA LYS A 6 22.68 14.74 22.39
C LYS A 6 22.41 15.69 21.21
N LEU A 7 21.68 15.20 20.21
CA LEU A 7 21.32 16.00 19.04
C LEU A 7 20.21 17.01 19.35
N ALA A 8 19.30 16.70 20.24
CA ALA A 8 18.27 17.65 20.68
C ALA A 8 18.85 18.89 21.34
N LYS A 9 19.87 18.74 22.22
CA LYS A 9 20.58 19.89 22.81
C LYS A 9 21.25 20.77 21.76
N ARG A 10 21.95 20.16 20.80
CA ARG A 10 22.62 20.89 19.72
C ARG A 10 21.62 21.58 18.79
N TYR A 11 20.51 20.91 18.48
CA TYR A 11 19.43 21.49 17.69
C TYR A 11 18.79 22.71 18.37
N GLN A 12 18.55 22.66 19.71
CA GLN A 12 18.04 23.79 20.46
C GLN A 12 18.96 25.02 20.39
N GLN A 13 20.28 24.82 20.41
CA GLN A 13 21.27 25.90 20.31
C GLN A 13 21.27 26.54 18.90
N ILE A 14 21.20 25.73 17.85
CA ILE A 14 21.23 26.20 16.47
C ILE A 14 19.85 26.67 16.00
N GLY A 15 18.79 26.02 16.47
CA GLY A 15 17.42 26.21 16.02
C GLY A 15 16.75 27.52 16.48
N GLN A 16 17.39 28.30 17.36
CA GLN A 16 16.86 29.58 17.86
C GLN A 16 16.68 30.63 16.76
N THR A 17 17.41 30.50 15.65
CA THR A 17 17.34 31.42 14.50
C THR A 17 16.34 30.99 13.45
N PHE A 18 15.74 29.81 13.54
CA PHE A 18 14.80 29.32 12.57
C PHE A 18 13.36 29.52 13.06
N SER A 19 12.53 30.17 12.26
CA SER A 19 11.09 30.20 12.47
C SER A 19 10.48 28.83 12.16
N CYS A 20 9.44 28.46 12.92
CA CYS A 20 8.71 27.23 12.64
C CYS A 20 8.02 27.33 11.27
N ALA A 21 8.34 26.42 10.35
CA ALA A 21 7.75 26.37 9.01
C ALA A 21 6.27 25.91 9.01
N VAL A 22 5.79 25.37 10.13
CA VAL A 22 4.40 24.91 10.26
C VAL A 22 3.54 26.01 10.86
N SER A 23 2.42 26.30 10.21
CA SER A 23 1.44 27.29 10.67
C SER A 23 0.97 26.98 12.10
N ARG A 24 0.84 28.02 12.94
CA ARG A 24 0.28 27.88 14.28
C ARG A 24 -1.16 27.34 14.29
N ILE A 25 -1.92 27.67 13.24
CA ILE A 25 -3.29 27.17 13.06
C ILE A 25 -3.26 25.68 12.84
N ASP A 26 -2.41 25.17 11.94
CA ASP A 26 -2.28 23.75 11.67
C ASP A 26 -1.82 22.96 12.91
N GLN A 27 -0.88 23.54 13.66
CA GLN A 27 -0.45 22.94 14.95
C GLN A 27 -1.62 22.83 15.93
N LYS A 28 -2.46 23.87 16.05
CA LYS A 28 -3.61 23.88 16.94
C LYS A 28 -4.67 22.86 16.49
N VAL A 29 -4.97 22.83 15.18
CA VAL A 29 -5.89 21.85 14.60
C VAL A 29 -5.42 20.43 14.86
N LEU A 30 -4.15 20.13 14.61
CA LEU A 30 -3.58 18.81 14.88
C LEU A 30 -3.62 18.46 16.36
N THR A 31 -3.32 19.43 17.24
CA THR A 31 -3.40 19.22 18.69
C THR A 31 -4.82 18.81 19.09
N LEU A 32 -5.83 19.57 18.69
CA LEU A 32 -7.23 19.28 18.99
C LEU A 32 -7.65 17.91 18.41
N PHE A 33 -7.25 17.62 17.17
CA PHE A 33 -7.52 16.34 16.52
C PHE A 33 -6.99 15.15 17.34
N LEU A 34 -5.82 15.28 17.95
CA LEU A 34 -5.23 14.27 18.79
C LEU A 34 -5.88 14.23 20.18
N THR A 35 -6.01 15.38 20.86
CA THR A 35 -6.45 15.44 22.26
C THR A 35 -7.94 15.16 22.46
N GLU A 36 -8.77 15.43 21.44
CA GLU A 36 -10.21 15.17 21.47
C GLU A 36 -10.59 13.74 20.98
N GLY A 37 -9.59 12.88 20.75
CA GLY A 37 -9.78 11.50 20.35
C GLY A 37 -10.27 11.31 18.92
N HIS A 38 -10.26 12.35 18.06
CA HIS A 38 -10.64 12.26 16.66
C HIS A 38 -9.68 11.36 15.87
N PHE A 39 -8.39 11.41 16.21
CA PHE A 39 -7.37 10.57 15.58
C PHE A 39 -7.62 9.09 15.83
N GLU A 40 -7.89 8.69 17.06
CA GLU A 40 -8.17 7.29 17.40
C GLU A 40 -9.44 6.78 16.73
N ARG A 41 -10.51 7.58 16.72
CA ARG A 41 -11.75 7.25 16.00
C ARG A 41 -11.50 7.08 14.52
N HIS A 42 -10.70 7.98 13.92
CA HIS A 42 -10.32 7.87 12.51
C HIS A 42 -9.53 6.59 12.24
N LEU A 43 -8.50 6.28 13.04
CA LEU A 43 -7.70 5.06 12.88
C LEU A 43 -8.56 3.80 12.99
N ASN A 44 -9.44 3.71 13.97
CA ASN A 44 -10.30 2.55 14.15
C ASN A 44 -11.26 2.35 12.96
N ARG A 45 -11.85 3.45 12.47
CA ARG A 45 -12.67 3.42 11.26
C ARG A 45 -11.86 2.96 10.03
N MET A 46 -10.64 3.49 9.84
CA MET A 46 -9.80 3.13 8.69
C MET A 46 -9.32 1.68 8.77
N ARG A 47 -8.99 1.17 9.96
CA ARG A 47 -8.65 -0.25 10.16
C ARG A 47 -9.76 -1.17 9.67
N ASN A 48 -11.01 -0.89 10.03
CA ASN A 48 -12.15 -1.70 9.61
C ASN A 48 -12.34 -1.64 8.09
N ILE A 49 -12.30 -0.44 7.48
CA ILE A 49 -12.43 -0.26 6.04
C ILE A 49 -11.31 -1.00 5.28
N TYR A 50 -10.08 -0.90 5.76
CA TYR A 50 -8.94 -1.54 5.10
C TYR A 50 -8.96 -3.06 5.28
N LYS A 51 -9.38 -3.55 6.45
CA LYS A 51 -9.58 -4.99 6.67
C LYS A 51 -10.61 -5.57 5.70
N GLU A 52 -11.78 -4.93 5.56
CA GLU A 52 -12.79 -5.39 4.60
C GLU A 52 -12.28 -5.44 3.16
N LYS A 53 -11.52 -4.40 2.73
CA LYS A 53 -10.94 -4.37 1.39
C LYS A 53 -9.87 -5.44 1.20
N HIS A 54 -9.01 -5.62 2.19
CA HIS A 54 -7.99 -6.65 2.21
C HIS A 54 -8.59 -8.04 2.09
N ASP A 55 -9.59 -8.35 2.92
CA ASP A 55 -10.24 -9.67 2.95
C ASP A 55 -10.98 -9.94 1.62
N LEU A 56 -11.63 -8.90 1.06
CA LEU A 56 -12.25 -8.97 -0.26
C LEU A 56 -11.19 -9.28 -1.34
N LEU A 57 -10.08 -8.56 -1.35
CA LEU A 57 -9.01 -8.76 -2.35
C LEU A 57 -8.46 -10.18 -2.30
N ILE A 58 -8.15 -10.69 -1.11
CA ILE A 58 -7.68 -12.07 -0.93
C ILE A 58 -8.72 -13.07 -1.41
N LYS A 59 -9.97 -12.86 -1.05
CA LYS A 59 -11.09 -13.72 -1.47
C LYS A 59 -11.19 -13.80 -3.00
N GLU A 60 -11.14 -12.65 -3.68
CA GLU A 60 -11.24 -12.61 -5.15
C GLU A 60 -10.03 -13.25 -5.83
N ILE A 61 -8.81 -13.04 -5.32
CA ILE A 61 -7.61 -13.72 -5.84
C ILE A 61 -7.72 -15.24 -5.66
N LYS A 62 -8.17 -15.71 -4.50
CA LYS A 62 -8.31 -17.14 -4.21
C LYS A 62 -9.41 -17.82 -5.03
N LYS A 63 -10.39 -17.09 -5.53
CA LYS A 63 -11.37 -17.58 -6.51
C LYS A 63 -10.73 -17.89 -7.86
N LEU A 64 -9.69 -17.16 -8.28
CA LEU A 64 -8.99 -17.45 -9.54
C LEU A 64 -8.27 -18.79 -9.45
N ASN A 65 -7.52 -19.00 -8.37
CA ASN A 65 -6.84 -20.23 -8.06
C ASN A 65 -6.44 -20.25 -6.58
N SER A 66 -6.82 -21.30 -5.84
CA SER A 66 -6.49 -21.46 -4.43
C SER A 66 -4.99 -21.50 -4.13
N ASP A 67 -4.17 -21.95 -5.11
CA ASP A 67 -2.74 -22.15 -4.96
C ASP A 67 -1.91 -20.87 -5.16
N ILE A 68 -2.55 -19.76 -5.62
CA ILE A 68 -1.87 -18.47 -5.72
C ILE A 68 -1.32 -18.07 -4.34
N GLN A 69 -0.02 -17.86 -4.29
CA GLN A 69 0.68 -17.46 -3.07
C GLN A 69 0.49 -15.96 -2.83
N ILE A 70 0.09 -15.63 -1.61
CA ILE A 70 -0.14 -14.24 -1.18
C ILE A 70 0.69 -13.99 0.08
N TYR A 71 1.41 -12.89 0.12
CA TYR A 71 2.28 -12.48 1.23
C TYR A 71 1.89 -11.10 1.75
N GLY A 72 2.35 -10.74 2.95
CA GLY A 72 2.12 -9.41 3.52
C GLY A 72 0.73 -9.23 4.14
N HIS A 73 0.12 -10.31 4.63
CA HIS A 73 -1.24 -10.31 5.19
C HIS A 73 -1.43 -9.46 6.45
N GLY A 74 -0.37 -9.09 7.15
CA GLY A 74 -0.47 -8.55 8.50
C GLY A 74 -0.44 -7.04 8.63
N ALA A 75 0.01 -6.30 7.63
CA ALA A 75 0.19 -4.87 7.75
C ALA A 75 0.29 -4.16 6.39
N GLY A 76 -0.15 -2.91 6.35
CA GLY A 76 0.08 -2.04 5.21
C GLY A 76 -1.11 -1.85 4.30
N ALA A 77 -0.84 -1.18 3.18
CA ALA A 77 -1.81 -0.72 2.19
C ALA A 77 -1.80 -1.58 0.91
N HIS A 78 -1.03 -2.66 0.91
CA HIS A 78 -0.81 -3.54 -0.24
C HIS A 78 -0.52 -4.97 0.22
N ILE A 79 -0.68 -5.91 -0.71
CA ILE A 79 -0.26 -7.31 -0.58
C ILE A 79 0.70 -7.65 -1.69
N ILE A 80 1.50 -8.69 -1.50
CA ILE A 80 2.37 -9.26 -2.53
C ILE A 80 1.71 -10.55 -3.01
N VAL A 81 1.58 -10.69 -4.32
CA VAL A 81 0.96 -11.87 -4.93
C VAL A 81 1.93 -12.45 -5.96
N ARG A 82 2.07 -13.76 -5.95
CA ARG A 82 2.82 -14.50 -6.97
C ARG A 82 1.84 -15.07 -7.99
N PHE A 83 1.90 -14.56 -9.22
CA PHE A 83 1.16 -15.11 -10.35
C PHE A 83 2.06 -16.02 -11.18
N PRO A 84 1.59 -17.20 -11.62
CA PRO A 84 2.38 -18.15 -12.41
C PRO A 84 2.52 -17.68 -13.86
N VAL A 85 3.34 -16.67 -14.11
CA VAL A 85 3.58 -16.09 -15.43
C VAL A 85 5.01 -16.30 -15.88
N SER A 86 5.20 -16.74 -17.12
CA SER A 86 6.52 -16.94 -17.72
C SER A 86 7.14 -15.64 -18.24
N ASP A 87 6.33 -14.77 -18.82
CA ASP A 87 6.76 -13.47 -19.32
C ASP A 87 6.07 -12.30 -18.58
N GLN A 88 6.81 -11.69 -17.68
CA GLN A 88 6.37 -10.56 -16.87
C GLN A 88 6.00 -9.33 -17.71
N LYS A 89 6.78 -9.06 -18.77
CA LYS A 89 6.56 -7.87 -19.61
C LYS A 89 5.29 -8.00 -20.46
N GLU A 90 5.11 -9.17 -21.06
CA GLU A 90 3.93 -9.45 -21.87
C GLU A 90 2.66 -9.46 -21.00
N PHE A 91 2.72 -10.05 -19.82
CA PHE A 91 1.62 -10.04 -18.85
C PHE A 91 1.21 -8.62 -18.46
N GLN A 92 2.16 -7.78 -18.09
CA GLN A 92 1.89 -6.37 -17.76
C GLN A 92 1.32 -5.59 -18.94
N LYS A 93 1.83 -5.83 -20.18
CA LYS A 93 1.35 -5.18 -21.38
C LYS A 93 -0.13 -5.52 -21.64
N LYS A 94 -0.49 -6.81 -21.58
CA LYS A 94 -1.88 -7.27 -21.74
C LYS A 94 -2.81 -6.68 -20.68
N LEU A 95 -2.39 -6.65 -19.43
CA LEU A 95 -3.16 -6.04 -18.35
C LEU A 95 -3.38 -4.54 -18.56
N ARG A 96 -2.32 -3.82 -18.97
CA ARG A 96 -2.40 -2.38 -19.25
C ARG A 96 -3.37 -2.07 -20.39
N GLN A 97 -3.40 -2.89 -21.43
CA GLN A 97 -4.35 -2.75 -22.55
C GLN A 97 -5.82 -2.90 -22.08
N LYS A 98 -6.04 -3.70 -21.03
CA LYS A 98 -7.36 -3.87 -20.41
C LYS A 98 -7.62 -2.88 -19.23
N GLY A 99 -6.75 -1.89 -19.06
CA GLY A 99 -6.90 -0.85 -18.03
C GLY A 99 -6.46 -1.24 -16.62
N VAL A 100 -5.75 -2.37 -16.46
CA VAL A 100 -5.22 -2.81 -15.17
C VAL A 100 -3.71 -2.58 -15.09
N MET A 101 -3.27 -1.89 -14.03
CA MET A 101 -1.85 -1.69 -13.74
C MET A 101 -1.44 -2.45 -12.49
N ILE A 102 -0.44 -3.31 -12.62
CA ILE A 102 0.22 -3.99 -11.50
C ILE A 102 1.71 -3.70 -11.54
N TYR A 103 2.33 -3.70 -10.37
CA TYR A 103 3.74 -3.34 -10.22
C TYR A 103 4.55 -4.55 -9.79
N PRO A 104 5.56 -4.96 -10.60
CA PRO A 104 6.46 -6.03 -10.20
C PRO A 104 7.18 -5.67 -8.91
N LEU A 105 7.29 -6.62 -8.01
CA LEU A 105 8.05 -6.43 -6.78
C LEU A 105 9.53 -6.13 -7.07
N SER A 106 10.05 -6.63 -8.19
CA SER A 106 11.41 -6.39 -8.66
C SER A 106 11.81 -4.92 -8.81
N TRP A 107 10.85 -4.02 -9.03
CA TRP A 107 11.14 -2.58 -9.13
C TRP A 107 11.55 -1.93 -7.81
N TYR A 108 11.29 -2.60 -6.70
CA TYR A 108 11.54 -2.08 -5.35
C TYR A 108 12.79 -2.69 -4.70
N TYR A 109 13.48 -3.60 -5.40
CA TYR A 109 14.73 -4.15 -4.93
C TYR A 109 15.90 -3.24 -5.31
N ILE A 110 16.74 -2.88 -4.34
CA ILE A 110 17.99 -2.17 -4.56
C ILE A 110 19.08 -3.18 -4.87
N GLU A 111 19.08 -4.32 -4.18
CA GLU A 111 20.03 -5.42 -4.34
C GLU A 111 19.29 -6.76 -4.29
N GLY A 112 19.88 -7.79 -4.90
CA GLY A 112 19.32 -9.14 -4.91
C GLY A 112 18.64 -9.52 -6.22
N LYS A 113 18.12 -10.75 -6.27
CA LYS A 113 17.38 -11.29 -7.43
C LYS A 113 15.93 -11.58 -7.02
N PRO A 114 15.03 -10.61 -7.19
CA PRO A 114 13.61 -10.84 -6.90
C PRO A 114 13.03 -11.90 -7.83
N LEU A 115 12.00 -12.59 -7.37
CA LEU A 115 11.23 -13.50 -8.20
C LEU A 115 10.44 -12.68 -9.25
N LYS A 116 10.51 -13.09 -10.52
CA LYS A 116 9.87 -12.38 -11.63
C LYS A 116 8.33 -12.44 -11.59
N GLU A 117 7.78 -13.34 -10.80
CA GLU A 117 6.34 -13.64 -10.72
C GLU A 117 5.64 -12.86 -9.61
N GLU A 118 6.37 -12.05 -8.83
CA GLU A 118 5.83 -11.33 -7.68
C GLU A 118 5.42 -9.91 -8.03
N TYR A 119 4.21 -9.54 -7.60
CA TYR A 119 3.59 -8.26 -7.87
C TYR A 119 3.02 -7.63 -6.60
N ILE A 120 3.04 -6.31 -6.53
CA ILE A 120 2.44 -5.53 -5.46
C ILE A 120 1.04 -5.10 -5.90
N LEU A 121 0.02 -5.45 -5.12
CA LEU A 121 -1.36 -5.03 -5.30
C LEU A 121 -1.78 -4.11 -4.16
N GLY A 122 -2.02 -2.83 -4.47
CA GLY A 122 -2.56 -1.85 -3.55
C GLY A 122 -4.09 -1.89 -3.54
N PHE A 123 -4.72 -1.75 -2.35
CA PHE A 123 -6.17 -1.87 -2.21
C PHE A 123 -6.85 -0.67 -1.53
N THR A 124 -6.11 0.19 -0.87
CA THR A 124 -6.71 1.21 0.02
C THR A 124 -7.53 2.26 -0.72
N ARG A 125 -7.07 2.70 -1.89
CA ARG A 125 -7.75 3.75 -2.69
C ARG A 125 -8.80 3.21 -3.66
N MET A 126 -8.85 1.90 -3.87
CA MET A 126 -9.78 1.30 -4.83
C MET A 126 -11.19 1.18 -4.26
N LYS A 127 -12.20 1.34 -5.11
CA LYS A 127 -13.57 0.93 -4.83
C LYS A 127 -13.68 -0.59 -4.91
N LYS A 128 -14.61 -1.21 -4.15
CA LYS A 128 -14.79 -2.67 -4.11
C LYS A 128 -15.08 -3.25 -5.50
N GLU A 129 -15.94 -2.58 -6.27
CA GLU A 129 -16.33 -2.99 -7.63
C GLU A 129 -15.15 -2.96 -8.61
N ALA A 130 -14.34 -1.90 -8.55
CA ALA A 130 -13.13 -1.78 -9.37
C ALA A 130 -12.08 -2.85 -9.02
N MET A 131 -11.99 -3.22 -7.74
CA MET A 131 -11.09 -4.28 -7.28
C MET A 131 -11.52 -5.64 -7.82
N ILE A 132 -12.80 -5.99 -7.71
CA ILE A 132 -13.37 -7.24 -8.25
C ILE A 132 -13.09 -7.33 -9.74
N LYS A 133 -13.48 -6.29 -10.50
CA LYS A 133 -13.26 -6.23 -11.95
C LYS A 133 -11.77 -6.33 -12.31
N GLY A 134 -10.89 -5.70 -11.55
CA GLY A 134 -9.45 -5.78 -11.76
C GLY A 134 -8.91 -7.20 -11.60
N ILE A 135 -9.38 -7.94 -10.60
CA ILE A 135 -8.99 -9.33 -10.38
C ILE A 135 -9.57 -10.26 -11.45
N GLU A 136 -10.80 -10.04 -11.90
CA GLU A 136 -11.39 -10.78 -13.03
C GLU A 136 -10.53 -10.61 -14.30
N ILE A 137 -10.13 -9.38 -14.64
CA ILE A 137 -9.24 -9.10 -15.78
C ILE A 137 -7.88 -9.78 -15.62
N ILE A 138 -7.32 -9.77 -14.41
CA ILE A 138 -6.07 -10.51 -14.12
C ILE A 138 -6.27 -11.99 -14.41
N GLY A 139 -7.36 -12.59 -13.98
CA GLY A 139 -7.71 -13.98 -14.25
C GLY A 139 -7.84 -14.29 -15.74
N GLU A 140 -8.55 -13.44 -16.48
CA GLU A 140 -8.67 -13.58 -17.94
C GLU A 140 -7.30 -13.60 -18.62
N VAL A 141 -6.41 -12.66 -18.28
CA VAL A 141 -5.08 -12.56 -18.89
C VAL A 141 -4.16 -13.70 -18.45
N LEU A 142 -4.30 -14.15 -17.21
CA LEU A 142 -3.49 -15.23 -16.64
C LEU A 142 -3.79 -16.59 -17.28
N TYR A 143 -5.07 -16.85 -17.59
CA TYR A 143 -5.55 -18.13 -18.11
C TYR A 143 -6.00 -18.07 -19.58
N SER A 144 -5.85 -16.91 -20.27
CA SER A 144 -6.03 -16.85 -21.72
C SER A 144 -4.92 -17.65 -22.41
N LYS A 145 -5.33 -18.67 -23.14
CA LYS A 145 -4.46 -19.45 -24.03
C LYS A 145 -3.97 -18.58 -25.19
#